data_307d5410958d846449af42fa82bfd55b
#
_entry.id   307d5410958d846449af42fa82bfd55b
#
_cell.length_a   1.000
_cell.length_b   1.000
_cell.length_c   1.000
_cell.angle_alpha   90.00
_cell.angle_beta   90.00
_cell.angle_gamma   90.00
#
_symmetry.space_group_name_H-M   'P 1'
#
loop_
_entity.id
_entity.type
_entity.pdbx_description
1 polymer ?
#
loop_
_entity_poly.entity_id
_entity_poly.type
_entity_poly.pdbx_seq_one_letter_code
_entity_poly.pdbx_strand_id
1 'polypeptide(L)'
;WDLPKTKFHTEIKPYTKINMYNDPNTYLKLYKENMGLFLDYIQKESPNSQIILNPVRLGYKILKDDNKIEVNKNFKSNAKNTNKLLKKVDNILKKQKDVITLKIKKERILDENHEWGLGQVHYTQPYYLNILNQLKQISKNDKSLLSKIYELF
;
A
#
# COMPACT_ATOMS: atom_id res chain seq x y z
N TRP A 1 11.88 0.54 12.45
CA TRP A 1 12.58 1.76 12.04
C TRP A 1 12.72 2.64 13.28
N ASP A 2 13.92 2.68 13.86
CA ASP A 2 14.20 3.57 14.98
C ASP A 2 14.58 4.95 14.46
N LEU A 3 13.56 5.82 14.32
CA LEU A 3 13.72 7.26 14.06
C LEU A 3 14.63 7.99 15.09
N PRO A 4 14.87 7.49 16.32
CA PRO A 4 15.67 8.18 17.34
C PRO A 4 17.11 8.53 16.97
N LYS A 5 17.66 7.94 15.91
CA LYS A 5 19.06 8.16 15.51
C LYS A 5 19.22 9.11 14.32
N THR A 6 18.15 9.68 13.80
CA THR A 6 18.20 10.61 12.67
C THR A 6 18.22 12.06 13.15
N LYS A 7 18.87 12.95 12.37
CA LYS A 7 18.87 14.40 12.63
C LYS A 7 17.45 14.96 12.77
N PHE A 8 16.48 14.40 12.05
CA PHE A 8 15.05 14.72 12.15
C PHE A 8 14.47 14.54 13.55
N HIS A 9 14.89 13.51 14.30
CA HIS A 9 14.37 13.26 15.64
C HIS A 9 14.72 14.35 16.65
N THR A 10 15.85 15.02 16.49
CA THR A 10 16.28 16.11 17.40
C THR A 10 15.57 17.44 17.07
N GLU A 11 15.06 17.59 15.85
CA GLU A 11 14.41 18.82 15.38
C GLU A 11 12.88 18.81 15.60
N ILE A 12 12.25 17.61 15.66
CA ILE A 12 10.81 17.45 15.87
C ILE A 12 10.51 17.17 17.34
N LYS A 13 10.38 18.19 18.16
CA LYS A 13 9.98 18.06 19.59
C LYS A 13 8.84 19.02 19.90
N PRO A 14 7.89 18.63 20.77
CA PRO A 14 7.58 17.27 21.23
C PRO A 14 6.71 16.51 20.21
N TYR A 15 6.91 15.21 20.04
CA TYR A 15 6.01 14.38 19.26
C TYR A 15 5.45 13.23 20.11
N THR A 16 4.21 12.85 19.84
CA THR A 16 3.56 11.69 20.48
C THR A 16 3.62 10.51 19.52
N LYS A 17 4.27 9.44 19.93
CA LYS A 17 4.30 8.18 19.16
C LYS A 17 2.95 7.48 19.28
N ILE A 18 2.18 7.44 18.21
CA ILE A 18 0.92 6.72 18.13
C ILE A 18 1.14 5.42 17.38
N ASN A 19 0.85 4.31 18.05
CA ASN A 19 0.93 3.00 17.44
C ASN A 19 -0.45 2.56 16.95
N MET A 20 -0.56 2.25 15.67
CA MET A 20 -1.83 1.87 15.03
C MET A 20 -2.46 0.59 15.61
N TYR A 21 -1.69 -0.24 16.31
CA TYR A 21 -2.19 -1.46 16.95
C TYR A 21 -2.68 -1.19 18.39
N ASN A 22 -2.02 -0.28 19.11
CA ASN A 22 -2.34 0.02 20.50
C ASN A 22 -3.48 1.04 20.60
N ASP A 23 -3.52 2.01 19.69
CA ASP A 23 -4.58 3.02 19.62
C ASP A 23 -5.04 3.25 18.17
N PRO A 24 -5.79 2.29 17.61
CA PRO A 24 -6.24 2.36 16.22
C PRO A 24 -7.23 3.52 15.96
N ASN A 25 -7.97 3.98 16.95
CA ASN A 25 -8.95 5.05 16.77
C ASN A 25 -8.27 6.41 16.60
N THR A 26 -7.34 6.74 17.50
CA THR A 26 -6.53 7.97 17.39
C THR A 26 -5.68 7.93 16.12
N TYR A 27 -5.09 6.78 15.79
CA TYR A 27 -4.34 6.61 14.54
C TYR A 27 -5.21 6.92 13.31
N LEU A 28 -6.41 6.33 13.22
CA LEU A 28 -7.30 6.55 12.07
C LEU A 28 -7.84 7.99 11.99
N LYS A 29 -8.06 8.64 13.12
CA LYS A 29 -8.46 10.06 13.17
C LYS A 29 -7.35 10.92 12.59
N LEU A 30 -6.13 10.81 13.10
CA LEU A 30 -4.97 11.56 12.61
C LEU A 30 -4.64 11.24 11.15
N TYR A 31 -4.76 9.96 10.76
CA TYR A 31 -4.58 9.55 9.37
C TYR A 31 -5.57 10.27 8.45
N LYS A 32 -6.85 10.35 8.84
CA LYS A 32 -7.88 11.03 8.06
C LYS A 32 -7.59 12.54 7.92
N GLU A 33 -7.23 13.20 9.02
CA GLU A 33 -6.93 14.64 9.05
C GLU A 33 -5.70 14.97 8.18
N ASN A 34 -4.60 14.26 8.38
CA ASN A 34 -3.36 14.50 7.64
C ASN A 34 -3.46 14.06 6.17
N MET A 35 -4.26 13.05 5.87
CA MET A 35 -4.45 12.61 4.48
C MET A 35 -5.18 13.67 3.65
N GLY A 36 -6.16 14.38 4.22
CA GLY A 36 -6.79 15.52 3.56
C GLY A 36 -5.74 16.59 3.19
N LEU A 37 -4.96 17.02 4.15
CA LEU A 37 -3.89 18.01 3.93
C LEU A 37 -2.85 17.53 2.88
N PHE A 38 -2.48 16.26 2.93
CA PHE A 38 -1.56 15.68 1.94
C PHE A 38 -2.13 15.68 0.53
N LEU A 39 -3.41 15.32 0.37
CA LEU A 39 -4.07 15.31 -0.93
C LEU A 39 -4.24 16.73 -1.50
N ASP A 40 -4.59 17.69 -0.65
CA ASP A 40 -4.66 19.10 -1.03
C ASP A 40 -3.29 19.63 -1.48
N TYR A 41 -2.22 19.25 -0.77
CA TYR A 41 -0.85 19.57 -1.16
C TYR A 41 -0.50 18.96 -2.54
N ILE A 42 -0.76 17.68 -2.76
CA ILE A 42 -0.50 17.03 -4.06
C ILE A 42 -1.29 17.73 -5.18
N GLN A 43 -2.55 18.05 -4.95
CA GLN A 43 -3.39 18.72 -5.95
C GLN A 43 -2.84 20.12 -6.30
N LYS A 44 -2.30 20.82 -5.34
CA LYS A 44 -1.68 22.14 -5.54
C LYS A 44 -0.36 22.05 -6.31
N GLU A 45 0.56 21.18 -5.88
CA GLU A 45 1.91 21.08 -6.45
C GLU A 45 1.94 20.29 -7.78
N SER A 46 0.94 19.42 -8.00
CA SER A 46 0.85 18.55 -9.18
C SER A 46 -0.61 18.41 -9.63
N PRO A 47 -1.24 19.48 -10.12
CA PRO A 47 -2.69 19.53 -10.39
C PRO A 47 -3.15 18.53 -11.46
N ASN A 48 -2.24 18.08 -12.33
CA ASN A 48 -2.53 17.09 -13.37
C ASN A 48 -2.21 15.64 -12.95
N SER A 49 -1.83 15.43 -11.68
CA SER A 49 -1.50 14.08 -11.19
C SER A 49 -2.75 13.31 -10.80
N GLN A 50 -2.78 12.02 -11.18
CA GLN A 50 -3.80 11.09 -10.71
C GLN A 50 -3.34 10.36 -9.46
N ILE A 51 -4.20 10.29 -8.45
CA ILE A 51 -3.92 9.56 -7.21
C ILE A 51 -4.50 8.17 -7.34
N ILE A 52 -3.62 7.15 -7.27
CA ILE A 52 -4.00 5.76 -7.42
C ILE A 52 -3.76 5.01 -6.12
N LEU A 53 -4.82 4.46 -5.55
CA LEU A 53 -4.76 3.61 -4.37
C LEU A 53 -4.57 2.15 -4.79
N ASN A 54 -3.43 1.55 -4.42
CA ASN A 54 -3.25 0.11 -4.44
C ASN A 54 -3.59 -0.47 -3.05
N PRO A 55 -4.73 -1.20 -2.90
CA PRO A 55 -5.16 -1.72 -1.61
C PRO A 55 -4.37 -2.96 -1.20
N VAL A 56 -3.16 -2.77 -0.70
CA VAL A 56 -2.27 -3.84 -0.21
C VAL A 56 -2.90 -4.56 0.99
N ARG A 57 -2.71 -5.88 1.08
CA ARG A 57 -3.09 -6.73 2.21
C ARG A 57 -1.98 -7.72 2.51
N LEU A 58 -1.71 -7.97 3.77
CA LEU A 58 -0.75 -9.01 4.15
C LEU A 58 -1.23 -10.38 3.68
N GLY A 59 -0.39 -11.07 2.92
CA GLY A 59 -0.60 -12.45 2.49
C GLY A 59 -0.17 -13.44 3.58
N TYR A 60 -0.64 -14.68 3.44
CA TYR A 60 -0.25 -15.80 4.32
C TYR A 60 -0.27 -17.17 3.61
N LYS A 61 -0.61 -17.20 2.33
CA LYS A 61 -0.48 -18.35 1.46
C LYS A 61 0.81 -18.20 0.68
N ILE A 62 1.66 -19.19 0.69
CA ILE A 62 2.99 -19.18 0.08
C ILE A 62 3.02 -20.20 -1.05
N LEU A 63 3.42 -19.79 -2.24
CA LEU A 63 3.76 -20.68 -3.33
C LEU A 63 5.15 -21.25 -3.09
N LYS A 64 5.23 -22.59 -3.04
CA LYS A 64 6.45 -23.35 -2.86
C LYS A 64 7.07 -23.75 -4.20
N ASP A 65 8.34 -24.17 -4.19
CA ASP A 65 9.08 -24.62 -5.37
C ASP A 65 8.38 -25.77 -6.11
N ASP A 66 7.68 -26.65 -5.39
CA ASP A 66 6.90 -27.76 -5.95
C ASP A 66 5.52 -27.34 -6.48
N ASN A 67 5.28 -26.05 -6.65
CA ASN A 67 4.03 -25.43 -7.06
C ASN A 67 2.84 -25.66 -6.09
N LYS A 68 3.10 -26.13 -4.87
CA LYS A 68 2.06 -26.22 -3.84
C LYS A 68 1.87 -24.89 -3.12
N ILE A 69 0.65 -24.68 -2.64
CA ILE A 69 0.30 -23.51 -1.83
C ILE A 69 0.20 -23.94 -0.37
N GLU A 70 1.05 -23.40 0.47
CA GLU A 70 1.04 -23.62 1.91
C GLU A 70 0.53 -22.43 2.68
N VAL A 71 -0.11 -22.67 3.82
CA VAL A 71 -0.57 -21.63 4.74
C VAL A 71 0.43 -21.43 5.87
N ASN A 72 1.08 -20.26 5.90
CA ASN A 72 1.90 -19.88 7.05
C ASN A 72 1.00 -19.38 8.19
N LYS A 73 0.96 -20.15 9.29
CA LYS A 73 0.09 -19.87 10.45
C LYS A 73 0.44 -18.55 11.15
N ASN A 74 1.73 -18.23 11.28
CA ASN A 74 2.20 -16.99 11.90
C ASN A 74 1.79 -15.77 11.06
N PHE A 75 2.00 -15.83 9.74
CA PHE A 75 1.57 -14.80 8.81
C PHE A 75 0.05 -14.63 8.83
N LYS A 76 -0.71 -15.73 8.90
CA LYS A 76 -2.18 -15.71 8.98
C LYS A 76 -2.68 -14.99 10.24
N SER A 77 -2.07 -15.26 11.39
CA SER A 77 -2.39 -14.59 12.65
C SER A 77 -2.16 -13.08 12.57
N ASN A 78 -0.98 -12.67 12.09
CA ASN A 78 -0.64 -11.26 11.90
C ASN A 78 -1.55 -10.57 10.88
N ALA A 79 -1.79 -11.21 9.72
CA ALA A 79 -2.61 -10.65 8.66
C ALA A 79 -4.05 -10.36 9.09
N LYS A 80 -4.63 -11.15 9.99
CA LYS A 80 -6.03 -11.04 10.40
C LYS A 80 -6.39 -9.64 10.92
N ASN A 81 -5.63 -9.12 11.87
CA ASN A 81 -5.90 -7.82 12.48
C ASN A 81 -5.37 -6.67 11.64
N THR A 82 -4.17 -6.81 11.09
CA THR A 82 -3.55 -5.79 10.23
C THR A 82 -4.40 -5.52 9.00
N ASN A 83 -4.91 -6.54 8.31
CA ASN A 83 -5.75 -6.36 7.13
C ASN A 83 -7.09 -5.66 7.43
N LYS A 84 -7.66 -5.87 8.62
CA LYS A 84 -8.85 -5.11 9.05
C LYS A 84 -8.54 -3.61 9.17
N LEU A 85 -7.39 -3.28 9.74
CA LEU A 85 -6.97 -1.89 9.89
C LEU A 85 -6.62 -1.26 8.54
N LEU A 86 -5.85 -1.95 7.69
CA LEU A 86 -5.54 -1.50 6.32
C LEU A 86 -6.83 -1.24 5.52
N LYS A 87 -7.87 -2.07 5.68
CA LYS A 87 -9.16 -1.85 5.04
C LYS A 87 -9.83 -0.55 5.52
N LYS A 88 -9.71 -0.21 6.81
CA LYS A 88 -10.23 1.07 7.33
C LYS A 88 -9.47 2.27 6.76
N VAL A 89 -8.14 2.17 6.67
CA VAL A 89 -7.26 3.17 6.04
C VAL A 89 -7.64 3.38 4.58
N ASP A 90 -7.76 2.31 3.79
CA ASP A 90 -8.19 2.39 2.39
C ASP A 90 -9.57 3.04 2.24
N ASN A 91 -10.50 2.75 3.16
CA ASN A 91 -11.84 3.34 3.11
C ASN A 91 -11.84 4.85 3.37
N ILE A 92 -10.86 5.37 4.10
CA ILE A 92 -10.67 6.82 4.25
C ILE A 92 -10.23 7.42 2.91
N LEU A 93 -9.24 6.80 2.25
CA LEU A 93 -8.74 7.26 0.94
C LEU A 93 -9.80 7.15 -0.17
N LYS A 94 -10.52 6.03 -0.23
CA LYS A 94 -11.58 5.81 -1.24
C LYS A 94 -12.72 6.83 -1.22
N LYS A 95 -12.91 7.51 -0.08
CA LYS A 95 -13.91 8.56 0.08
C LYS A 95 -13.42 9.93 -0.40
N GLN A 96 -12.14 10.04 -0.69
CA GLN A 96 -11.58 11.28 -1.20
C GLN A 96 -11.92 11.42 -2.70
N LYS A 97 -12.15 12.66 -3.11
CA LYS A 97 -12.36 12.98 -4.51
C LYS A 97 -11.12 12.61 -5.34
N ASP A 98 -11.33 12.16 -6.55
CA ASP A 98 -10.28 11.91 -7.54
C ASP A 98 -9.26 10.81 -7.18
N VAL A 99 -9.58 9.93 -6.21
CA VAL A 99 -8.77 8.76 -5.89
C VAL A 99 -9.26 7.53 -6.66
N ILE A 100 -8.46 7.06 -7.60
CA ILE A 100 -8.72 5.82 -8.34
C ILE A 100 -8.26 4.63 -7.52
N THR A 101 -9.14 3.66 -7.28
CA THR A 101 -8.78 2.45 -6.53
C THR A 101 -8.60 1.25 -7.45
N LEU A 102 -7.43 0.61 -7.41
CA LEU A 102 -7.19 -0.63 -8.13
C LEU A 102 -8.04 -1.77 -7.60
N LYS A 103 -8.57 -2.59 -8.52
CA LYS A 103 -9.39 -3.77 -8.22
C LYS A 103 -8.51 -5.01 -8.21
N ILE A 104 -8.01 -5.41 -7.05
CA ILE A 104 -7.17 -6.60 -6.94
C ILE A 104 -8.07 -7.86 -6.98
N LYS A 105 -8.13 -8.48 -8.16
CA LYS A 105 -8.93 -9.69 -8.42
C LYS A 105 -8.15 -10.99 -8.16
N LYS A 106 -6.82 -10.94 -8.15
CA LYS A 106 -5.97 -12.10 -7.94
C LYS A 106 -5.77 -12.38 -6.46
N GLU A 107 -5.64 -13.66 -6.13
CA GLU A 107 -5.31 -14.08 -4.78
C GLU A 107 -3.92 -13.56 -4.41
N ARG A 108 -3.75 -13.17 -3.13
CA ARG A 108 -2.49 -12.66 -2.59
C ARG A 108 -1.63 -13.82 -2.12
N ILE A 109 -1.09 -14.55 -3.09
CA ILE A 109 -0.15 -15.65 -2.86
C ILE A 109 1.25 -15.04 -2.79
N LEU A 110 1.99 -15.37 -1.76
CA LEU A 110 3.36 -14.95 -1.55
C LEU A 110 4.29 -15.82 -2.37
N ASP A 111 5.38 -15.24 -2.85
CA ASP A 111 6.44 -15.94 -3.54
C ASP A 111 7.55 -16.32 -2.54
N GLU A 112 7.83 -17.61 -2.36
CA GLU A 112 8.92 -18.07 -1.49
C GLU A 112 10.28 -17.59 -2.01
N ASN A 113 10.42 -17.51 -3.34
CA ASN A 113 11.67 -17.14 -4.03
C ASN A 113 11.71 -15.67 -4.48
N HIS A 114 10.90 -14.82 -3.86
CA HIS A 114 10.92 -13.40 -4.20
C HIS A 114 12.34 -12.83 -3.99
N GLU A 115 12.81 -11.98 -4.92
CA GLU A 115 14.17 -11.42 -4.91
C GLU A 115 14.55 -10.71 -3.60
N TRP A 116 13.58 -10.15 -2.89
CA TRP A 116 13.75 -9.53 -1.56
C TRP A 116 13.43 -10.48 -0.40
N GLY A 117 13.41 -11.78 -0.67
CA GLY A 117 13.06 -12.83 0.28
C GLY A 117 11.56 -12.92 0.58
N LEU A 118 11.21 -13.92 1.39
CA LEU A 118 9.82 -14.16 1.77
C LEU A 118 9.30 -13.07 2.72
N GLY A 119 8.26 -12.37 2.28
CA GLY A 119 7.59 -11.34 3.07
C GLY A 119 6.09 -11.31 2.83
N GLN A 120 5.31 -10.77 3.80
CA GLN A 120 3.84 -10.77 3.73
C GLN A 120 3.25 -9.86 2.63
N VAL A 121 4.08 -9.13 1.91
CA VAL A 121 3.72 -8.27 0.78
C VAL A 121 4.50 -8.61 -0.50
N HIS A 122 5.32 -9.65 -0.46
CA HIS A 122 6.06 -10.15 -1.61
C HIS A 122 5.23 -11.21 -2.32
N TYR A 123 4.40 -10.77 -3.26
CA TYR A 123 3.44 -11.62 -3.94
C TYR A 123 4.05 -12.28 -5.17
N THR A 124 3.38 -13.31 -5.67
CA THR A 124 3.71 -13.92 -6.95
C THR A 124 3.45 -12.97 -8.13
N GLN A 125 4.14 -13.21 -9.24
CA GLN A 125 4.06 -12.40 -10.47
C GLN A 125 2.62 -12.09 -10.95
N PRO A 126 1.64 -13.02 -10.91
CA PRO A 126 0.27 -12.71 -11.33
C PRO A 126 -0.39 -11.55 -10.58
N TYR A 127 0.01 -11.28 -9.34
CA TYR A 127 -0.48 -10.12 -8.60
C TYR A 127 0.04 -8.82 -9.23
N TYR A 128 1.34 -8.74 -9.51
CA TYR A 128 1.96 -7.54 -10.09
C TYR A 128 1.48 -7.29 -11.52
N LEU A 129 1.32 -8.35 -12.33
CA LEU A 129 0.75 -8.23 -13.68
C LEU A 129 -0.70 -7.70 -13.66
N ASN A 130 -1.50 -8.08 -12.65
CA ASN A 130 -2.85 -7.54 -12.49
C ASN A 130 -2.83 -6.03 -12.22
N ILE A 131 -1.91 -5.55 -11.36
CA ILE A 131 -1.70 -4.12 -11.10
C ILE A 131 -1.26 -3.41 -12.37
N LEU A 132 -0.21 -3.90 -13.01
CA LEU A 132 0.35 -3.30 -14.23
C LEU A 132 -0.70 -3.15 -15.33
N ASN A 133 -1.52 -4.16 -15.56
CA ASN A 133 -2.59 -4.11 -16.56
C ASN A 133 -3.62 -3.02 -16.24
N GLN A 134 -3.97 -2.83 -14.97
CA GLN A 134 -4.88 -1.76 -14.57
C GLN A 134 -4.24 -0.37 -14.73
N LEU A 135 -2.97 -0.22 -14.36
CA LEU A 135 -2.22 1.03 -14.58
C LEU A 135 -2.14 1.39 -16.06
N LYS A 136 -1.86 0.41 -16.92
CA LYS A 136 -1.88 0.60 -18.39
C LYS A 136 -3.27 1.01 -18.93
N GLN A 137 -4.35 0.52 -18.33
CA GLN A 137 -5.71 0.93 -18.72
C GLN A 137 -6.03 2.36 -18.27
N ILE A 138 -5.62 2.73 -17.06
CA ILE A 138 -5.78 4.09 -16.53
C ILE A 138 -4.98 5.08 -17.40
N SER A 139 -3.72 4.76 -17.71
CA SER A 139 -2.84 5.63 -18.50
C SER A 139 -3.27 5.79 -19.96
N LYS A 140 -3.94 4.80 -20.56
CA LYS A 140 -4.49 4.93 -21.94
C LYS A 140 -5.56 6.01 -22.05
N ASN A 141 -6.27 6.27 -20.95
CA ASN A 141 -7.25 7.35 -20.87
C ASN A 141 -6.58 8.71 -20.62
N ASP A 142 -5.31 8.71 -20.25
CA ASP A 142 -4.48 9.90 -20.02
C ASP A 142 -3.14 9.76 -20.78
N LYS A 143 -3.08 10.37 -21.96
CA LYS A 143 -1.90 10.30 -22.86
C LYS A 143 -0.60 10.82 -22.22
N SER A 144 -0.70 11.67 -21.19
CA SER A 144 0.47 12.21 -20.49
C SER A 144 1.16 11.21 -19.57
N LEU A 145 0.42 10.20 -19.08
CA LEU A 145 0.94 9.15 -18.20
C LEU A 145 1.67 8.03 -18.97
N LEU A 146 1.32 7.79 -20.23
CA LEU A 146 1.94 6.73 -21.05
C LEU A 146 3.45 6.96 -21.26
N SER A 147 3.89 8.19 -21.53
CA SER A 147 5.29 8.51 -21.73
C SER A 147 6.13 8.21 -20.46
N LYS A 148 5.60 8.54 -19.29
CA LYS A 148 6.30 8.35 -18.00
C LYS A 148 6.38 6.89 -17.54
N ILE A 149 5.41 6.05 -17.93
CA ILE A 149 5.45 4.61 -17.58
C ILE A 149 6.49 3.87 -18.43
N TYR A 150 6.71 4.28 -19.69
CA TYR A 150 7.74 3.69 -20.55
C TYR A 150 9.18 4.08 -20.17
N GLU A 151 9.37 5.16 -19.40
CA GLU A 151 10.69 5.59 -18.91
C GLU A 151 11.13 4.82 -17.64
N LEU A 152 10.25 4.03 -17.02
CA LEU A 152 10.51 3.28 -15.79
C LEU A 152 10.88 1.80 -16.02
N PHE A 153 10.91 1.35 -17.29
CA PHE A 153 11.25 -0.01 -17.69
C PHE A 153 12.18 -0.02 -18.91
#